data_952bca313a45bea68cfa0eaedff63cfd
#
_entry.id   952bca313a45bea68cfa0eaedff63cfd
#
_cell.length_a   1.000
_cell.length_b   1.000
_cell.length_c   1.000
_cell.angle_alpha   90.00
_cell.angle_beta   90.00
_cell.angle_gamma   90.00
#
_symmetry.space_group_name_H-M   'P 1'
#
loop_
_entity.id
_entity.type
_entity.pdbx_description
1 polymer ?
#
loop_
_entity_poly.entity_id
_entity_poly.type
_entity_poly.pdbx_seq_one_letter_code
_entity_poly.pdbx_strand_id
1 'polypeptide(L)'
;TLLCFFGMGFPQSLDYANFKFNIFNNPYPANIFIHTMGAQPRYMAVIDSVLNPTWFINSGSLGLDFKVNQNKLSYFNKIDQSWILLNEYMVETDTLRCVGGYNADYHDIQIMNDGGYLLQAYDSIFVDMSTIVANGSPNAKIHLLIIQEFDLNHNLIFEWNAWDHLNITDYTNLDLTANSITWMHGNSIDVDLDENILISNRRSSEIIKIDRNSGDVIWYLGGPNNDFIFTNDSFNGFSKQHDVRRIENGNITLYDNGNNHTPPLSRALEYEIDENEKVANL
;
A
#
# COMPACT_ATOMS: atom_id res chain seq x y z
N THR A 1 -8.52 -1.64 -20.60
CA THR A 1 -8.52 -2.82 -21.52
C THR A 1 -9.10 -3.99 -20.75
N LEU A 2 -10.24 -4.51 -21.20
CA LEU A 2 -10.96 -5.62 -20.56
C LEU A 2 -10.13 -6.89 -20.78
N LEU A 3 -9.50 -7.44 -19.75
CA LEU A 3 -8.93 -8.78 -19.79
C LEU A 3 -10.07 -9.80 -19.81
N CYS A 4 -10.39 -10.32 -21.01
CA CYS A 4 -11.32 -11.45 -21.16
C CYS A 4 -10.57 -12.75 -20.89
N PHE A 5 -10.81 -13.37 -19.75
CA PHE A 5 -10.30 -14.71 -19.46
C PHE A 5 -11.15 -15.75 -20.22
N PHE A 6 -10.57 -16.37 -21.24
CA PHE A 6 -11.14 -17.56 -21.84
C PHE A 6 -10.85 -18.76 -20.92
N GLY A 7 -11.92 -19.39 -20.43
CA GLY A 7 -11.83 -20.55 -19.56
C GLY A 7 -11.09 -21.72 -20.23
N MET A 8 -9.80 -21.88 -19.94
CA MET A 8 -9.16 -23.19 -20.06
C MET A 8 -9.43 -23.94 -18.76
N GLY A 9 -10.12 -25.08 -18.89
CA GLY A 9 -10.39 -25.96 -17.75
C GLY A 9 -9.09 -26.51 -17.18
N PHE A 10 -8.57 -25.86 -16.15
CA PHE A 10 -7.55 -26.46 -15.28
C PHE A 10 -8.22 -27.56 -14.45
N PRO A 11 -7.53 -28.65 -14.12
CA PRO A 11 -8.06 -29.65 -13.21
C PRO A 11 -8.29 -28.97 -11.85
N GLN A 12 -9.53 -28.62 -11.56
CA GLN A 12 -9.94 -28.11 -10.26
C GLN A 12 -9.64 -29.18 -9.23
N SER A 13 -8.83 -28.86 -8.22
CA SER A 13 -8.78 -29.67 -7.01
C SER A 13 -10.18 -29.68 -6.41
N LEU A 14 -10.60 -30.81 -5.82
CA LEU A 14 -11.92 -30.99 -5.20
C LEU A 14 -12.15 -30.10 -3.97
N ASP A 15 -11.19 -29.28 -3.59
CA ASP A 15 -11.27 -28.27 -2.51
C ASP A 15 -11.90 -27.00 -3.06
N TYR A 16 -13.21 -26.97 -3.05
CA TYR A 16 -14.00 -25.83 -3.50
C TYR A 16 -13.91 -24.67 -2.47
N ALA A 17 -13.39 -23.52 -2.90
CA ALA A 17 -13.47 -22.32 -2.09
C ALA A 17 -14.93 -21.87 -1.96
N ASN A 18 -15.50 -22.02 -0.78
CA ASN A 18 -16.90 -21.70 -0.53
C ASN A 18 -17.01 -20.22 -0.13
N PHE A 19 -17.21 -19.33 -1.11
CA PHE A 19 -17.44 -17.91 -0.87
C PHE A 19 -18.91 -17.69 -0.48
N LYS A 20 -19.13 -17.03 0.65
CA LYS A 20 -20.45 -16.59 1.10
C LYS A 20 -20.57 -15.08 0.95
N PHE A 21 -21.49 -14.65 0.12
CA PHE A 21 -21.82 -13.24 -0.06
C PHE A 21 -23.02 -12.88 0.81
N ASN A 22 -22.87 -11.88 1.68
CA ASN A 22 -23.93 -11.45 2.58
C ASN A 22 -24.80 -10.35 1.98
N ILE A 23 -24.27 -9.54 1.06
CA ILE A 23 -24.97 -8.44 0.41
C ILE A 23 -24.62 -8.48 -1.08
N PHE A 24 -25.63 -8.40 -1.91
CA PHE A 24 -25.52 -8.23 -3.36
C PHE A 24 -26.47 -7.11 -3.78
N ASN A 25 -25.91 -5.95 -4.08
CA ASN A 25 -26.70 -4.77 -4.43
C ASN A 25 -26.07 -4.05 -5.62
N ASN A 26 -26.48 -4.47 -6.83
CA ASN A 26 -26.08 -3.86 -8.09
C ASN A 26 -24.58 -3.56 -8.23
N PRO A 27 -23.70 -4.57 -8.12
CA PRO A 27 -22.26 -4.37 -8.20
C PRO A 27 -21.83 -3.87 -9.57
N TYR A 28 -20.75 -3.12 -9.63
CA TYR A 28 -20.13 -2.76 -10.89
C TYR A 28 -19.70 -4.04 -11.65
N PRO A 29 -19.94 -4.14 -12.98
CA PRO A 29 -19.65 -5.35 -13.74
C PRO A 29 -18.14 -5.50 -14.01
N ALA A 30 -17.38 -5.84 -12.97
CA ALA A 30 -15.95 -6.10 -13.03
C ALA A 30 -15.59 -7.36 -12.27
N ASN A 31 -14.43 -7.92 -12.57
CA ASN A 31 -13.86 -9.00 -11.77
C ASN A 31 -13.24 -8.45 -10.50
N ILE A 32 -13.36 -9.22 -9.42
CA ILE A 32 -12.75 -8.92 -8.11
C ILE A 32 -11.60 -9.91 -7.91
N PHE A 33 -10.41 -9.38 -7.68
CA PHE A 33 -9.21 -10.16 -7.35
C PHE A 33 -9.07 -10.17 -5.83
N ILE A 34 -8.96 -11.36 -5.26
CA ILE A 34 -8.88 -11.52 -3.81
C ILE A 34 -7.85 -12.56 -3.42
N HIS A 35 -7.28 -12.38 -2.23
CA HIS A 35 -6.70 -13.49 -1.47
C HIS A 35 -7.36 -13.59 -0.11
N THR A 36 -7.42 -14.81 0.45
CA THR A 36 -8.05 -15.02 1.75
C THR A 36 -6.99 -15.00 2.86
N MET A 37 -7.07 -14.00 3.76
CA MET A 37 -6.30 -13.98 5.01
C MET A 37 -7.10 -14.61 6.15
N GLY A 38 -6.41 -15.35 7.02
CA GLY A 38 -7.04 -15.93 8.21
C GLY A 38 -7.91 -17.17 7.96
N ALA A 39 -8.26 -17.50 6.74
CA ALA A 39 -8.92 -18.74 6.38
C ALA A 39 -7.92 -19.89 6.17
N GLN A 40 -8.37 -21.13 6.34
CA GLN A 40 -7.61 -22.34 5.98
C GLN A 40 -8.53 -23.27 5.19
N PRO A 41 -8.16 -23.71 4.00
CA PRO A 41 -6.98 -23.28 3.25
C PRO A 41 -7.09 -21.82 2.74
N ARG A 42 -5.96 -21.20 2.41
CA ARG A 42 -5.91 -19.86 1.81
C ARG A 42 -6.02 -19.95 0.30
N TYR A 43 -6.73 -19.00 -0.29
CA TYR A 43 -6.92 -18.96 -1.74
C TYR A 43 -6.52 -17.60 -2.31
N MET A 44 -5.95 -17.64 -3.52
CA MET A 44 -6.10 -16.54 -4.48
C MET A 44 -7.28 -16.87 -5.37
N ALA A 45 -8.11 -15.89 -5.69
CA ALA A 45 -9.27 -16.12 -6.56
C ALA A 45 -9.63 -14.89 -7.39
N VAL A 46 -10.27 -15.14 -8.53
CA VAL A 46 -10.95 -14.15 -9.35
C VAL A 46 -12.44 -14.46 -9.30
N ILE A 47 -13.24 -13.47 -8.92
CA ILE A 47 -14.69 -13.57 -8.77
C ILE A 47 -15.32 -12.63 -9.78
N ASP A 48 -16.29 -13.11 -10.57
CA ASP A 48 -16.99 -12.29 -11.54
C ASP A 48 -18.07 -11.38 -10.91
N SER A 49 -18.65 -10.52 -11.72
CA SER A 49 -19.67 -9.55 -11.29
C SER A 49 -21.00 -10.17 -10.80
N VAL A 50 -21.21 -11.46 -11.05
CA VAL A 50 -22.35 -12.23 -10.55
C VAL A 50 -21.95 -13.19 -9.43
N LEU A 51 -20.76 -12.96 -8.87
CA LEU A 51 -20.21 -13.60 -7.69
C LEU A 51 -19.83 -15.07 -7.87
N ASN A 52 -19.54 -15.52 -9.09
CA ASN A 52 -18.97 -16.84 -9.32
C ASN A 52 -17.45 -16.76 -9.31
N PRO A 53 -16.74 -17.69 -8.65
CA PRO A 53 -15.32 -17.85 -8.81
C PRO A 53 -15.01 -18.37 -10.23
N THR A 54 -14.35 -17.54 -11.02
CA THR A 54 -13.94 -17.88 -12.39
C THR A 54 -12.56 -18.53 -12.44
N TRP A 55 -11.74 -18.24 -11.43
CA TRP A 55 -10.46 -18.86 -11.21
C TRP A 55 -10.13 -18.86 -9.71
N PHE A 56 -9.49 -19.90 -9.21
CA PHE A 56 -8.92 -19.96 -7.87
C PHE A 56 -7.84 -21.01 -7.73
N ILE A 57 -6.95 -20.79 -6.77
CA ILE A 57 -5.90 -21.71 -6.39
C ILE A 57 -5.72 -21.69 -4.87
N ASN A 58 -5.46 -22.86 -4.28
CA ASN A 58 -4.97 -22.94 -2.90
C ASN A 58 -3.55 -22.35 -2.86
N SER A 59 -3.40 -21.19 -2.30
CA SER A 59 -2.13 -20.45 -2.29
C SER A 59 -1.23 -20.79 -1.09
N GLY A 60 -1.76 -21.47 -0.07
CA GLY A 60 -0.99 -21.78 1.13
C GLY A 60 -0.46 -20.53 1.82
N SER A 61 0.85 -20.35 1.83
CA SER A 61 1.51 -19.14 2.36
C SER A 61 1.83 -18.10 1.28
N LEU A 62 1.49 -18.36 0.03
CA LEU A 62 1.69 -17.49 -1.12
C LEU A 62 0.46 -16.59 -1.35
N GLY A 63 0.60 -15.63 -2.25
CA GLY A 63 -0.53 -14.93 -2.84
C GLY A 63 -1.13 -13.81 -2.00
N LEU A 64 -0.35 -13.14 -1.18
CA LEU A 64 -0.80 -11.91 -0.54
C LEU A 64 -0.97 -10.81 -1.59
N ASP A 65 -1.93 -9.92 -1.39
CA ASP A 65 -2.24 -8.77 -2.24
C ASP A 65 -2.34 -9.13 -3.75
N PHE A 66 -3.16 -10.16 -4.05
CA PHE A 66 -3.42 -10.59 -5.42
C PHE A 66 -4.31 -9.57 -6.12
N LYS A 67 -3.74 -8.89 -7.14
CA LYS A 67 -4.42 -7.77 -7.82
C LYS A 67 -3.98 -7.59 -9.27
N VAL A 68 -4.73 -6.77 -9.99
CA VAL A 68 -4.29 -6.17 -11.26
C VAL A 68 -3.51 -4.90 -10.94
N ASN A 69 -2.32 -4.78 -11.51
CA ASN A 69 -1.50 -3.59 -11.46
C ASN A 69 -1.09 -3.25 -12.90
N GLN A 70 -1.59 -2.13 -13.43
CA GLN A 70 -1.55 -1.81 -14.86
C GLN A 70 -2.13 -2.96 -15.70
N ASN A 71 -1.38 -3.51 -16.65
CA ASN A 71 -1.79 -4.62 -17.50
C ASN A 71 -1.24 -5.99 -17.03
N LYS A 72 -0.80 -6.08 -15.80
CA LYS A 72 -0.24 -7.30 -15.20
C LYS A 72 -1.03 -7.74 -13.98
N LEU A 73 -1.01 -9.03 -13.71
CA LEU A 73 -1.45 -9.58 -12.44
C LEU A 73 -0.25 -9.67 -11.53
N SER A 74 -0.42 -9.37 -10.26
CA SER A 74 0.64 -9.47 -9.27
C SER A 74 0.15 -10.10 -7.98
N TYR A 75 1.06 -10.78 -7.28
CA TYR A 75 0.87 -11.22 -5.90
C TYR A 75 2.20 -11.22 -5.15
N PHE A 76 2.14 -11.10 -3.84
CA PHE A 76 3.32 -11.19 -3.01
C PHE A 76 3.59 -12.63 -2.57
N ASN A 77 4.82 -13.10 -2.81
CA ASN A 77 5.34 -14.37 -2.31
C ASN A 77 5.99 -14.17 -0.94
N LYS A 78 5.29 -14.54 0.12
CA LYS A 78 5.76 -14.39 1.49
C LYS A 78 7.02 -15.22 1.81
N ILE A 79 7.24 -16.32 1.12
CA ILE A 79 8.40 -17.21 1.37
C ILE A 79 9.67 -16.50 0.90
N ASP A 80 9.64 -15.98 -0.32
CA ASP A 80 10.78 -15.33 -0.97
C ASP A 80 10.84 -13.83 -0.71
N GLN A 81 9.81 -13.25 -0.07
CA GLN A 81 9.64 -11.82 0.15
C GLN A 81 9.83 -11.01 -1.13
N SER A 82 9.08 -11.41 -2.16
CA SER A 82 9.15 -10.85 -3.50
C SER A 82 7.77 -10.72 -4.12
N TRP A 83 7.63 -9.85 -5.10
CA TRP A 83 6.43 -9.73 -5.91
C TRP A 83 6.56 -10.57 -7.16
N ILE A 84 5.52 -11.33 -7.47
CA ILE A 84 5.45 -12.19 -8.65
C ILE A 84 4.48 -11.55 -9.64
N LEU A 85 4.91 -11.43 -10.89
CA LEU A 85 4.05 -10.99 -11.99
C LEU A 85 3.53 -12.19 -12.77
N LEU A 86 2.26 -12.13 -13.14
CA LEU A 86 1.59 -13.15 -13.94
C LEU A 86 1.06 -12.53 -15.23
N ASN A 87 1.02 -13.35 -16.28
CA ASN A 87 0.28 -13.01 -17.50
C ASN A 87 -1.21 -13.39 -17.38
N GLU A 88 -1.97 -13.15 -18.45
CA GLU A 88 -3.40 -13.47 -18.56
C GLU A 88 -3.71 -14.99 -18.46
N TYR A 89 -2.72 -15.83 -18.59
CA TYR A 89 -2.84 -17.29 -18.44
C TYR A 89 -2.47 -17.77 -17.03
N MET A 90 -2.25 -16.87 -16.08
CA MET A 90 -1.81 -17.14 -14.70
C MET A 90 -0.44 -17.83 -14.64
N VAL A 91 0.42 -17.56 -15.62
CA VAL A 91 1.80 -18.05 -15.66
C VAL A 91 2.72 -16.95 -15.16
N GLU A 92 3.62 -17.31 -14.25
CA GLU A 92 4.66 -16.40 -13.74
C GLU A 92 5.57 -15.92 -14.88
N THR A 93 5.74 -14.61 -14.98
CA THR A 93 6.53 -13.96 -16.03
C THR A 93 7.73 -13.22 -15.47
N ASP A 94 7.67 -12.81 -14.20
CA ASP A 94 8.72 -12.03 -13.57
C ASP A 94 8.68 -12.13 -12.05
N THR A 95 9.82 -11.79 -11.41
CA THR A 95 9.95 -11.72 -9.95
C THR A 95 10.69 -10.45 -9.55
N LEU A 96 9.97 -9.56 -8.85
CA LEU A 96 10.46 -8.25 -8.46
C LEU A 96 10.94 -8.28 -7.00
N ARG A 97 12.15 -7.77 -6.75
CA ARG A 97 12.81 -7.81 -5.45
C ARG A 97 13.42 -6.46 -5.10
N CYS A 98 13.47 -6.13 -3.82
CA CYS A 98 14.33 -5.09 -3.32
C CYS A 98 15.80 -5.50 -3.40
N VAL A 99 16.69 -4.52 -3.44
CA VAL A 99 18.15 -4.72 -3.42
C VAL A 99 18.76 -4.09 -2.15
N GLY A 100 20.08 -4.16 -2.01
CA GLY A 100 20.77 -3.57 -0.84
C GLY A 100 20.57 -4.35 0.47
N GLY A 101 20.06 -5.58 0.40
CA GLY A 101 19.80 -6.43 1.58
C GLY A 101 18.38 -6.26 2.14
N TYR A 102 17.54 -5.45 1.52
CA TYR A 102 16.14 -5.29 1.91
C TYR A 102 15.25 -6.39 1.35
N ASN A 103 14.22 -6.70 2.11
CA ASN A 103 13.15 -7.59 1.68
C ASN A 103 11.93 -6.75 1.29
N ALA A 104 11.32 -7.06 0.16
CA ALA A 104 10.10 -6.38 -0.24
C ALA A 104 8.97 -6.63 0.77
N ASP A 105 8.17 -5.61 1.00
CA ASP A 105 6.99 -5.70 1.86
C ASP A 105 5.75 -6.07 1.03
N TYR A 106 4.78 -6.70 1.68
CA TYR A 106 3.61 -7.28 1.02
C TYR A 106 2.42 -6.32 0.87
N HIS A 107 2.51 -5.12 1.43
CA HIS A 107 1.35 -4.24 1.45
C HIS A 107 1.06 -3.65 0.07
N ASP A 108 2.09 -3.30 -0.70
CA ASP A 108 1.86 -2.71 -2.02
C ASP A 108 3.07 -2.80 -2.96
N ILE A 109 2.75 -2.74 -4.25
CA ILE A 109 3.66 -2.57 -5.37
C ILE A 109 2.99 -1.63 -6.37
N GLN A 110 3.77 -0.74 -6.99
CA GLN A 110 3.31 0.07 -8.10
C GLN A 110 4.12 -0.27 -9.36
N ILE A 111 3.42 -0.66 -10.42
CA ILE A 111 4.02 -0.90 -11.74
C ILE A 111 3.71 0.31 -12.62
N MET A 112 4.72 0.83 -13.30
CA MET A 112 4.61 2.00 -14.16
C MET A 112 4.36 1.62 -15.62
N ASN A 113 3.89 2.59 -16.42
CA ASN A 113 3.56 2.36 -17.83
C ASN A 113 4.76 1.97 -18.70
N ASP A 114 5.95 2.39 -18.32
CA ASP A 114 7.22 2.07 -18.99
C ASP A 114 7.78 0.70 -18.59
N GLY A 115 7.14 0.01 -17.64
CA GLY A 115 7.54 -1.28 -17.10
C GLY A 115 8.45 -1.19 -15.88
N GLY A 116 8.84 0.01 -15.47
CA GLY A 116 9.48 0.23 -14.16
C GLY A 116 8.53 -0.03 -13.00
N TYR A 117 9.04 -0.05 -11.78
CA TYR A 117 8.22 -0.34 -10.61
C TYR A 117 8.76 0.27 -9.32
N LEU A 118 7.85 0.50 -8.38
CA LEU A 118 8.16 0.91 -7.00
C LEU A 118 7.89 -0.25 -6.06
N LEU A 119 8.81 -0.48 -5.14
CA LEU A 119 8.66 -1.41 -4.02
C LEU A 119 8.87 -0.67 -2.71
N GLN A 120 8.19 -1.13 -1.67
CA GLN A 120 8.46 -0.72 -0.31
C GLN A 120 9.12 -1.85 0.48
N ALA A 121 9.95 -1.48 1.44
CA ALA A 121 10.63 -2.37 2.37
C ALA A 121 10.74 -1.71 3.74
N TYR A 122 11.10 -2.49 4.75
CA TYR A 122 11.42 -1.96 6.08
C TYR A 122 12.87 -2.21 6.43
N ASP A 123 13.42 -1.26 7.16
CA ASP A 123 14.73 -1.38 7.81
C ASP A 123 14.63 -1.02 9.29
N SER A 124 15.71 -1.22 10.02
CA SER A 124 15.84 -0.83 11.40
C SER A 124 17.24 -0.35 11.69
N ILE A 125 17.34 0.86 12.25
CA ILE A 125 18.59 1.45 12.70
C ILE A 125 18.60 1.55 14.22
N PHE A 126 19.78 1.59 14.82
CA PHE A 126 19.97 1.86 16.24
C PHE A 126 20.43 3.31 16.42
N VAL A 127 19.70 4.05 17.25
CA VAL A 127 19.91 5.48 17.47
C VAL A 127 20.00 5.78 18.96
N ASP A 128 20.93 6.64 19.35
CA ASP A 128 20.95 7.24 20.69
C ASP A 128 19.88 8.34 20.79
N MET A 129 18.67 7.93 21.12
CA MET A 129 17.52 8.85 21.26
C MET A 129 17.69 9.78 22.47
N SER A 130 18.60 9.50 23.43
CA SER A 130 18.86 10.41 24.55
C SER A 130 19.50 11.72 24.12
N THR A 131 20.13 11.76 22.95
CA THR A 131 20.66 12.98 22.33
C THR A 131 19.61 13.80 21.57
N ILE A 132 18.44 13.20 21.32
CA ILE A 132 17.35 13.79 20.51
C ILE A 132 16.19 14.25 21.40
N VAL A 133 15.78 13.42 22.37
CA VAL A 133 14.67 13.73 23.28
C VAL A 133 15.04 13.41 24.74
N ALA A 134 14.50 14.19 25.68
CA ALA A 134 14.68 13.94 27.10
C ALA A 134 14.14 12.54 27.47
N ASN A 135 14.92 11.79 28.26
CA ASN A 135 14.63 10.39 28.62
C ASN A 135 14.60 9.39 27.44
N GLY A 136 15.11 9.77 26.27
CA GLY A 136 15.27 8.86 25.15
C GLY A 136 16.20 7.69 25.50
N SER A 137 15.96 6.52 24.89
CA SER A 137 16.85 5.36 25.05
C SER A 137 18.19 5.61 24.34
N PRO A 138 19.34 5.32 24.98
CA PRO A 138 20.64 5.50 24.34
C PRO A 138 20.94 4.49 23.22
N ASN A 139 20.07 3.50 23.02
CA ASN A 139 20.18 2.50 21.95
C ASN A 139 18.79 2.05 21.49
N ALA A 140 17.97 3.01 21.06
CA ALA A 140 16.65 2.73 20.55
C ALA A 140 16.71 2.08 19.16
N LYS A 141 15.91 1.04 18.93
CA LYS A 141 15.71 0.46 17.61
C LYS A 141 14.58 1.21 16.91
N ILE A 142 14.89 1.90 15.82
CA ILE A 142 13.93 2.64 15.03
C ILE A 142 13.57 1.82 13.79
N HIS A 143 12.28 1.49 13.62
CA HIS A 143 11.77 0.84 12.41
C HIS A 143 11.29 1.90 11.43
N LEU A 144 11.83 1.89 10.23
CA LEU A 144 11.62 2.90 9.19
C LEU A 144 11.27 2.27 7.84
N LEU A 145 10.74 3.09 6.95
CA LEU A 145 10.32 2.70 5.61
C LEU A 145 11.39 3.06 4.59
N ILE A 146 11.59 2.13 3.65
CA ILE A 146 12.41 2.29 2.45
C ILE A 146 11.49 2.19 1.24
N ILE A 147 11.66 3.08 0.28
CA ILE A 147 11.04 2.98 -1.06
C ILE A 147 12.17 2.82 -2.07
N GLN A 148 12.05 1.84 -2.95
CA GLN A 148 12.97 1.62 -4.05
C GLN A 148 12.23 1.65 -5.37
N GLU A 149 12.79 2.41 -6.33
CA GLU A 149 12.32 2.47 -7.70
C GLU A 149 13.30 1.78 -8.63
N PHE A 150 12.76 1.02 -9.55
CA PHE A 150 13.51 0.25 -10.52
C PHE A 150 13.06 0.56 -11.95
N ASP A 151 14.00 0.53 -12.89
CA ASP A 151 13.68 0.49 -14.30
C ASP A 151 13.15 -0.89 -14.74
N LEU A 152 12.74 -1.00 -16.00
CA LEU A 152 12.25 -2.25 -16.58
C LEU A 152 13.31 -3.38 -16.64
N ASN A 153 14.60 -3.06 -16.45
CA ASN A 153 15.71 -4.02 -16.43
C ASN A 153 16.14 -4.38 -15.01
N HIS A 154 15.35 -4.01 -14.01
CA HIS A 154 15.59 -4.20 -12.58
C HIS A 154 16.81 -3.44 -12.03
N ASN A 155 17.24 -2.37 -12.69
CA ASN A 155 18.25 -1.48 -12.14
C ASN A 155 17.58 -0.52 -11.13
N LEU A 156 18.16 -0.42 -9.94
CA LEU A 156 17.75 0.59 -8.96
C LEU A 156 18.06 1.99 -9.51
N ILE A 157 17.05 2.85 -9.62
CA ILE A 157 17.19 4.21 -10.14
C ILE A 157 16.89 5.28 -9.08
N PHE A 158 16.15 4.94 -8.03
CA PHE A 158 15.90 5.82 -6.89
C PHE A 158 15.71 5.01 -5.62
N GLU A 159 16.23 5.52 -4.49
CA GLU A 159 15.99 4.98 -3.16
C GLU A 159 15.66 6.13 -2.20
N TRP A 160 14.59 5.97 -1.46
CA TRP A 160 14.18 6.87 -0.41
C TRP A 160 14.17 6.16 0.94
N ASN A 161 14.73 6.81 1.94
CA ASN A 161 14.80 6.31 3.31
C ASN A 161 14.16 7.35 4.23
N ALA A 162 13.18 6.94 5.03
CA ALA A 162 12.49 7.84 5.94
C ALA A 162 13.44 8.60 6.90
N TRP A 163 14.54 7.97 7.32
CA TRP A 163 15.51 8.59 8.24
C TRP A 163 16.24 9.77 7.62
N ASP A 164 16.48 9.73 6.33
CA ASP A 164 17.27 10.76 5.62
C ASP A 164 16.43 11.98 5.23
N HIS A 165 15.09 11.80 5.13
CA HIS A 165 14.19 12.82 4.59
C HIS A 165 13.16 13.36 5.59
N LEU A 166 12.91 12.64 6.70
CA LEU A 166 11.91 13.03 7.70
C LEU A 166 12.57 13.24 9.06
N ASN A 167 11.98 14.11 9.86
CA ASN A 167 12.42 14.32 11.23
C ASN A 167 11.50 13.56 12.20
N ILE A 168 12.06 12.56 12.91
CA ILE A 168 11.28 11.73 13.83
C ILE A 168 10.60 12.52 14.96
N THR A 169 11.16 13.69 15.34
CA THR A 169 10.58 14.52 16.41
C THR A 169 9.30 15.23 16.02
N ASP A 170 8.98 15.31 14.72
CA ASP A 170 7.74 15.90 14.23
C ASP A 170 6.54 14.96 14.43
N TYR A 171 6.81 13.69 14.76
CA TYR A 171 5.80 12.65 14.97
C TYR A 171 5.35 12.57 16.42
N THR A 172 4.56 13.54 16.85
CA THR A 172 4.08 13.70 18.24
C THR A 172 3.18 12.56 18.75
N ASN A 173 2.72 11.69 17.84
CA ASN A 173 1.94 10.50 18.14
C ASN A 173 2.79 9.28 18.54
N LEU A 174 4.12 9.41 18.58
CA LEU A 174 5.04 8.35 18.93
C LEU A 174 5.60 8.53 20.35
N ASP A 175 5.86 7.42 21.03
CA ASP A 175 6.67 7.43 22.24
C ASP A 175 8.17 7.33 21.85
N LEU A 176 8.81 8.49 21.77
CA LEU A 176 10.23 8.61 21.40
C LEU A 176 11.19 8.20 22.51
N THR A 177 10.69 7.85 23.70
CA THR A 177 11.51 7.34 24.81
C THR A 177 11.64 5.83 24.84
N ALA A 178 10.85 5.13 24.01
CA ALA A 178 10.83 3.69 23.95
C ALA A 178 12.13 3.09 23.39
N ASN A 179 12.48 1.87 23.84
CA ASN A 179 13.62 1.12 23.31
C ASN A 179 13.43 0.60 21.88
N SER A 180 12.19 0.56 21.40
CA SER A 180 11.83 0.17 20.03
C SER A 180 10.70 1.06 19.56
N ILE A 181 10.93 1.78 18.49
CA ILE A 181 9.99 2.77 17.93
C ILE A 181 9.60 2.32 16.52
N THR A 182 8.35 1.92 16.35
CA THR A 182 7.77 1.70 15.02
C THR A 182 7.33 3.05 14.47
N TRP A 183 8.22 3.70 13.73
CA TRP A 183 7.98 5.03 13.20
C TRP A 183 7.10 5.00 11.96
N MET A 184 7.50 4.23 10.97
CA MET A 184 6.79 4.14 9.69
C MET A 184 6.07 2.80 9.55
N HIS A 185 4.89 2.84 8.93
CA HIS A 185 4.15 1.68 8.48
C HIS A 185 3.51 2.02 7.12
N GLY A 186 4.30 1.90 6.06
CA GLY A 186 3.84 2.07 4.69
C GLY A 186 2.86 0.96 4.33
N ASN A 187 1.74 1.31 3.71
CA ASN A 187 0.75 0.31 3.31
C ASN A 187 0.16 0.55 1.91
N SER A 188 0.50 1.65 1.29
CA SER A 188 0.36 1.86 -0.14
C SER A 188 1.37 2.88 -0.63
N ILE A 189 1.77 2.72 -1.88
CA ILE A 189 2.59 3.64 -2.66
C ILE A 189 1.89 3.88 -3.99
N ASP A 190 1.95 5.11 -4.49
CA ASP A 190 1.38 5.45 -5.78
C ASP A 190 2.26 6.48 -6.50
N VAL A 191 2.14 6.55 -7.82
CA VAL A 191 2.75 7.61 -8.63
C VAL A 191 1.65 8.61 -8.96
N ASP A 192 1.83 9.85 -8.49
CA ASP A 192 0.88 10.94 -8.71
C ASP A 192 0.87 11.39 -10.18
N LEU A 193 -0.13 12.19 -10.59
CA LEU A 193 -0.28 12.70 -11.95
C LEU A 193 0.89 13.60 -12.39
N ASP A 194 1.63 14.16 -11.46
CA ASP A 194 2.83 14.98 -11.69
C ASP A 194 4.14 14.17 -11.56
N GLU A 195 4.05 12.83 -11.60
CA GLU A 195 5.14 11.87 -11.51
C GLU A 195 5.83 11.79 -10.14
N ASN A 196 5.36 12.52 -9.13
CA ASN A 196 5.84 12.42 -7.76
C ASN A 196 5.26 11.20 -7.03
N ILE A 197 5.81 10.84 -5.87
CA ILE A 197 5.43 9.62 -5.17
C ILE A 197 4.51 9.97 -3.97
N LEU A 198 3.40 9.25 -3.86
CA LEU A 198 2.52 9.24 -2.70
C LEU A 198 2.83 8.02 -1.82
N ILE A 199 3.01 8.26 -0.52
CA ILE A 199 3.28 7.22 0.49
C ILE A 199 2.18 7.30 1.54
N SER A 200 1.47 6.20 1.78
CA SER A 200 0.51 6.10 2.88
C SER A 200 1.19 5.53 4.12
N ASN A 201 1.35 6.34 5.16
CA ASN A 201 1.86 5.91 6.45
C ASN A 201 0.71 5.67 7.45
N ARG A 202 0.37 4.41 7.65
CA ARG A 202 -0.68 4.00 8.58
C ARG A 202 -0.39 4.41 10.02
N ARG A 203 0.87 4.36 10.43
CA ARG A 203 1.26 4.59 11.84
C ARG A 203 0.89 6.00 12.31
N SER A 204 1.10 7.00 11.48
CA SER A 204 0.78 8.40 11.75
C SER A 204 -0.60 8.83 11.23
N SER A 205 -1.33 7.98 10.48
CA SER A 205 -2.56 8.36 9.75
C SER A 205 -2.29 9.48 8.75
N GLU A 206 -1.27 9.34 7.93
CA GLU A 206 -0.70 10.40 7.10
C GLU A 206 -0.44 9.90 5.69
N ILE A 207 -0.65 10.74 4.72
CA ILE A 207 -0.20 10.59 3.35
C ILE A 207 0.92 11.60 3.13
N ILE A 208 2.04 11.15 2.57
CA ILE A 208 3.22 11.96 2.31
C ILE A 208 3.43 11.99 0.80
N LYS A 209 3.49 13.18 0.20
CA LYS A 209 3.94 13.36 -1.17
C LYS A 209 5.39 13.78 -1.18
N ILE A 210 6.22 13.05 -1.92
CA ILE A 210 7.64 13.34 -2.05
C ILE A 210 8.00 13.61 -3.50
N ASP A 211 8.96 14.51 -3.72
CA ASP A 211 9.58 14.73 -5.01
C ASP A 211 10.38 13.48 -5.41
N ARG A 212 10.08 12.92 -6.58
CA ARG A 212 10.66 11.66 -7.06
C ARG A 212 12.14 11.77 -7.38
N ASN A 213 12.69 12.99 -7.56
CA ASN A 213 14.11 13.18 -7.89
C ASN A 213 14.96 13.46 -6.64
N SER A 214 14.46 14.30 -5.74
CA SER A 214 15.20 14.71 -4.55
C SER A 214 14.86 13.89 -3.29
N GLY A 215 13.66 13.31 -3.23
CA GLY A 215 13.11 12.68 -2.04
C GLY A 215 12.54 13.68 -1.01
N ASP A 216 12.60 14.97 -1.29
CA ASP A 216 12.08 15.99 -0.39
C ASP A 216 10.56 15.92 -0.30
N VAL A 217 10.03 16.21 0.88
CA VAL A 217 8.59 16.25 1.08
C VAL A 217 7.98 17.49 0.42
N ILE A 218 6.94 17.27 -0.40
CA ILE A 218 6.16 18.32 -1.04
C ILE A 218 5.01 18.76 -0.12
N TRP A 219 4.31 17.78 0.47
CA TRP A 219 3.24 18.05 1.44
C TRP A 219 2.85 16.78 2.24
N TYR A 220 2.13 17.03 3.34
CA TYR A 220 1.49 16.03 4.18
C TYR A 220 -0.02 16.21 4.18
N LEU A 221 -0.78 15.13 4.03
CA LEU A 221 -2.23 15.10 4.18
C LEU A 221 -2.60 14.18 5.34
N GLY A 222 -3.24 14.72 6.36
CA GLY A 222 -3.55 14.02 7.61
C GLY A 222 -2.35 13.89 8.55
N GLY A 223 -2.54 13.21 9.68
CA GLY A 223 -1.50 12.97 10.67
C GLY A 223 -1.00 14.21 11.42
N PRO A 224 0.14 14.08 12.13
CA PRO A 224 0.68 15.18 12.95
C PRO A 224 1.25 16.34 12.13
N ASN A 225 1.67 16.09 10.90
CA ASN A 225 2.32 17.09 10.03
C ASN A 225 1.35 17.71 9.00
N ASN A 226 0.08 17.45 9.11
CA ASN A 226 -0.94 17.80 8.14
C ASN A 226 -0.90 19.27 7.68
N ASP A 227 -0.78 19.47 6.36
CA ASP A 227 -0.80 20.79 5.71
C ASP A 227 -2.21 21.24 5.30
N PHE A 228 -3.20 20.33 5.25
CA PHE A 228 -4.50 20.56 4.60
C PHE A 228 -5.62 20.87 5.57
N ILE A 229 -6.58 21.64 5.09
CA ILE A 229 -7.87 21.82 5.75
C ILE A 229 -8.85 20.81 5.16
N PHE A 230 -9.40 19.93 6.00
CA PHE A 230 -10.48 19.03 5.60
C PHE A 230 -11.81 19.77 5.61
N THR A 231 -12.56 19.67 4.50
CA THR A 231 -13.90 20.25 4.38
C THR A 231 -14.92 19.16 4.06
N ASN A 232 -16.17 19.37 4.48
CA ASN A 232 -17.28 18.45 4.31
C ASN A 232 -17.09 17.04 4.93
N ASP A 233 -16.01 16.82 5.67
CA ASP A 233 -15.76 15.60 6.42
C ASP A 233 -15.99 15.77 7.91
N SER A 234 -17.03 15.11 8.43
CA SER A 234 -17.43 15.19 9.85
C SER A 234 -16.40 14.63 10.82
N PHE A 235 -15.45 13.80 10.35
CA PHE A 235 -14.34 13.27 11.14
C PHE A 235 -13.06 14.09 11.00
N ASN A 236 -13.06 15.11 10.14
CA ASN A 236 -11.90 15.97 9.88
C ASN A 236 -10.67 15.18 9.46
N GLY A 237 -10.86 14.29 8.48
CA GLY A 237 -9.83 13.42 7.92
C GLY A 237 -10.04 11.93 8.20
N PHE A 238 -9.01 11.18 8.02
CA PHE A 238 -8.99 9.71 8.09
C PHE A 238 -8.07 9.20 9.21
N SER A 239 -8.18 7.91 9.50
CA SER A 239 -7.40 7.29 10.57
C SER A 239 -6.98 5.87 10.20
N LYS A 240 -5.66 5.61 10.23
CA LYS A 240 -5.08 4.29 9.95
C LYS A 240 -5.43 3.77 8.56
N GLN A 241 -5.48 4.67 7.59
CA GLN A 241 -5.91 4.45 6.21
C GLN A 241 -5.05 3.42 5.48
N HIS A 242 -5.60 2.90 4.37
CA HIS A 242 -4.96 2.00 3.42
C HIS A 242 -5.32 2.39 1.98
N ASP A 243 -4.57 1.86 1.03
CA ASP A 243 -4.84 1.87 -0.40
C ASP A 243 -5.12 3.28 -0.95
N VAL A 244 -4.18 4.17 -0.68
CA VAL A 244 -4.21 5.55 -1.20
C VAL A 244 -3.89 5.54 -2.69
N ARG A 245 -4.78 6.15 -3.51
CA ARG A 245 -4.59 6.24 -4.96
C ARG A 245 -4.96 7.63 -5.46
N ARG A 246 -4.14 8.19 -6.34
CA ARG A 246 -4.51 9.34 -7.16
C ARG A 246 -5.27 8.84 -8.38
N ILE A 247 -6.48 9.29 -8.60
CA ILE A 247 -7.29 8.90 -9.74
C ILE A 247 -7.26 9.96 -10.84
N GLU A 248 -7.71 9.60 -12.05
CA GLU A 248 -7.58 10.41 -13.27
C GLU A 248 -8.19 11.82 -13.18
N ASN A 249 -9.23 12.01 -12.37
CA ASN A 249 -9.85 13.32 -12.17
C ASN A 249 -9.08 14.24 -11.21
N GLY A 250 -7.95 13.77 -10.64
CA GLY A 250 -7.13 14.52 -9.70
C GLY A 250 -7.49 14.30 -8.23
N ASN A 251 -8.53 13.52 -7.93
CA ASN A 251 -8.91 13.21 -6.56
C ASN A 251 -8.03 12.12 -5.96
N ILE A 252 -8.00 12.04 -4.63
CA ILE A 252 -7.37 10.94 -3.89
C ILE A 252 -8.46 10.05 -3.31
N THR A 253 -8.39 8.75 -3.61
CA THR A 253 -9.21 7.73 -2.97
C THR A 253 -8.40 6.99 -1.91
N LEU A 254 -9.09 6.52 -0.85
CA LEU A 254 -8.49 5.71 0.20
C LEU A 254 -9.54 4.90 0.97
N TYR A 255 -9.08 3.83 1.60
CA TYR A 255 -9.84 3.14 2.63
C TYR A 255 -9.45 3.67 4.01
N ASP A 256 -10.38 4.38 4.63
CA ASP A 256 -10.23 4.86 6.01
C ASP A 256 -10.62 3.74 6.98
N ASN A 257 -9.65 3.18 7.70
CA ASN A 257 -9.95 2.18 8.73
C ASN A 257 -10.75 2.79 9.90
N GLY A 258 -10.63 4.09 10.14
CA GLY A 258 -11.38 4.81 11.15
C GLY A 258 -11.14 4.38 12.59
N ASN A 259 -9.97 3.76 12.88
CA ASN A 259 -9.68 3.21 14.19
C ASN A 259 -9.73 4.24 15.33
N ASN A 260 -9.35 5.49 15.03
CA ASN A 260 -9.31 6.58 16.00
C ASN A 260 -10.58 7.45 15.97
N HIS A 261 -11.55 7.15 15.11
CA HIS A 261 -12.83 7.87 15.10
C HIS A 261 -13.69 7.52 16.31
N THR A 262 -14.57 8.42 16.68
CA THR A 262 -15.52 8.21 17.77
C THR A 262 -16.95 8.46 17.28
N PRO A 263 -17.77 7.41 17.09
CA PRO A 263 -17.42 5.98 17.20
C PRO A 263 -16.46 5.52 16.09
N PRO A 264 -15.72 4.42 16.26
CA PRO A 264 -14.91 3.85 15.20
C PRO A 264 -15.78 3.49 13.98
N LEU A 265 -15.39 3.95 12.80
CA LEU A 265 -16.14 3.73 11.56
C LEU A 265 -15.19 3.69 10.37
N SER A 266 -15.21 2.56 9.65
CA SER A 266 -14.47 2.44 8.39
C SER A 266 -15.25 3.04 7.24
N ARG A 267 -14.55 3.71 6.31
CA ARG A 267 -15.15 4.41 5.16
C ARG A 267 -14.31 4.17 3.90
N ALA A 268 -14.96 4.13 2.74
CA ALA A 268 -14.32 4.39 1.46
C ALA A 268 -14.45 5.89 1.18
N LEU A 269 -13.35 6.58 0.94
CA LEU A 269 -13.31 8.04 0.80
C LEU A 269 -12.74 8.42 -0.56
N GLU A 270 -13.23 9.54 -1.09
CA GLU A 270 -12.66 10.25 -2.21
C GLU A 270 -12.58 11.73 -1.86
N TYR A 271 -11.38 12.30 -1.84
CA TYR A 271 -11.13 13.71 -1.60
C TYR A 271 -10.75 14.43 -2.88
N GLU A 272 -11.43 15.52 -3.18
CA GLU A 272 -10.95 16.52 -4.11
C GLU A 272 -9.82 17.31 -3.43
N ILE A 273 -8.65 17.36 -4.06
CA ILE A 273 -7.43 17.94 -3.47
C ILE A 273 -7.05 19.22 -4.19
N ASP A 274 -7.09 20.35 -3.48
CA ASP A 274 -6.45 21.60 -3.92
C ASP A 274 -5.07 21.71 -3.25
N GLU A 275 -4.02 21.40 -4.00
CA GLU A 275 -2.64 21.45 -3.49
C GLU A 275 -2.13 22.88 -3.28
N ASN A 276 -2.71 23.89 -3.94
CA ASN A 276 -2.31 25.29 -3.79
C ASN A 276 -2.91 25.90 -2.52
N GLU A 277 -4.23 25.73 -2.34
CA GLU A 277 -4.97 26.27 -1.18
C GLU A 277 -4.87 25.32 0.03
N LYS A 278 -4.28 24.13 -0.13
CA LYS A 278 -4.18 23.09 0.88
C LYS A 278 -5.54 22.71 1.46
N VAL A 279 -6.48 22.40 0.58
CA VAL A 279 -7.84 21.97 0.93
C VAL A 279 -8.07 20.53 0.45
N ALA A 280 -8.61 19.70 1.33
CA ALA A 280 -9.09 18.36 1.03
C ALA A 280 -10.60 18.31 1.27
N ASN A 281 -11.38 18.28 0.20
CA ASN A 281 -12.84 18.33 0.22
C ASN A 281 -13.42 16.92 -0.02
N LEU A 282 -14.24 16.40 0.94
CA LEU A 282 -14.88 15.07 0.85
C LEU A 282 -16.15 15.12 0.00
#